data_961dee339ebe164fdc5dc27a4cbd09c4
#
_entry.id   961dee339ebe164fdc5dc27a4cbd09c4
#
_cell.length_a   1.000
_cell.length_b   1.000
_cell.length_c   1.000
_cell.angle_alpha   90.00
_cell.angle_beta   90.00
_cell.angle_gamma   90.00
#
_symmetry.space_group_name_H-M   'P 1'
#
loop_
_entity.id
_entity.type
_entity.pdbx_description
1 polymer ?
#
loop_
_entity_poly.entity_id
_entity_poly.type
_entity_poly.pdbx_seq_one_letter_code
_entity_poly.pdbx_strand_id
1 'polypeptide(L)'
;NNGNYDAVFIDECSVIDNRNMEKIINKIGENSLLILAGDIYQLEAIEFGNWFYYTKEIILTKGAKVELSNTWRTDDQKLIELWNEVREHKPLITEKMAMDGPFSEELGANLLKKDGYKDNVVLCLNYDGKFGLNNMNNYFQCANHEGEAVVWGEWIYKKGDPILFNDSKRFPVLYNNLKGWIVEIEKNKTDIRFTIDIDMKLTEKECKENEIEFVKDTGKYTRICLQIFKYNYNVPENEIDEMRMKAVVPFQLAYAVSIHKAQGLEYDSVKIVIPDSISERVTHGVFYTAITRAKKKLKIYWSAETMTSVIEKFSKEELGTRSLDIIKKKLN
;
A
#
# COMPACT_ATOMS: atom_id res chain seq x y z
N ASN A 1 6.74 -29.54 -7.56
CA ASN A 1 8.19 -29.57 -7.66
C ASN A 1 8.74 -28.95 -6.38
N ASN A 2 9.31 -29.77 -5.49
CA ASN A 2 10.16 -29.29 -4.41
C ASN A 2 11.43 -28.77 -5.09
N GLY A 3 11.55 -27.45 -5.22
CA GLY A 3 12.76 -26.85 -5.79
C GLY A 3 13.91 -26.98 -4.79
N ASN A 4 15.02 -27.55 -5.22
CA ASN A 4 16.28 -27.44 -4.46
C ASN A 4 16.80 -26.02 -4.64
N TYR A 5 16.49 -25.15 -3.69
CA TYR A 5 17.05 -23.80 -3.60
C TYR A 5 18.13 -23.79 -2.53
N ASP A 6 19.30 -23.20 -2.80
CA ASP A 6 20.33 -22.99 -1.80
C ASP A 6 19.92 -21.95 -0.75
N ALA A 7 19.16 -20.92 -1.16
CA ALA A 7 18.61 -19.90 -0.29
C ALA A 7 17.23 -19.47 -0.76
N VAL A 8 16.34 -19.19 0.20
CA VAL A 8 15.00 -18.63 0.00
C VAL A 8 14.89 -17.35 0.81
N PHE A 9 14.62 -16.25 0.13
CA PHE A 9 14.38 -14.94 0.76
C PHE A 9 12.88 -14.63 0.73
N ILE A 10 12.33 -14.30 1.89
CA ILE A 10 10.92 -13.90 2.05
C ILE A 10 10.88 -12.50 2.64
N ASP A 11 10.36 -11.55 1.88
CA ASP A 11 10.16 -10.18 2.31
C ASP A 11 8.73 -9.96 2.83
N GLU A 12 8.52 -8.88 3.60
CA GLU A 12 7.23 -8.51 4.21
C GLU A 12 6.60 -9.66 5.03
N CYS A 13 7.41 -10.39 5.81
CA CYS A 13 6.97 -11.56 6.56
C CYS A 13 5.84 -11.31 7.56
N SER A 14 5.68 -10.07 8.04
CA SER A 14 4.63 -9.70 9.00
C SER A 14 3.21 -9.90 8.47
N VAL A 15 3.02 -9.85 7.15
CA VAL A 15 1.69 -10.00 6.52
C VAL A 15 1.37 -11.42 6.05
N ILE A 16 2.27 -12.37 6.25
CA ILE A 16 2.06 -13.77 5.90
C ILE A 16 1.40 -14.47 7.10
N ASP A 17 0.21 -15.02 6.90
CA ASP A 17 -0.48 -15.81 7.92
C ASP A 17 0.17 -17.18 8.16
N ASN A 18 -0.18 -17.83 9.29
CA ASN A 18 0.37 -19.12 9.69
C ASN A 18 0.20 -20.20 8.61
N ARG A 19 -0.99 -20.26 7.97
CA ARG A 19 -1.32 -21.30 6.97
C ARG A 19 -0.49 -21.14 5.69
N ASN A 20 -0.27 -19.91 5.26
CA ASN A 20 0.55 -19.64 4.08
C ASN A 20 2.02 -19.88 4.39
N MET A 21 2.50 -19.53 5.57
CA MET A 21 3.88 -19.82 5.97
C MET A 21 4.14 -21.32 6.07
N GLU A 22 3.22 -22.10 6.61
CA GLU A 22 3.30 -23.57 6.62
C GLU A 22 3.46 -24.13 5.20
N LYS A 23 2.68 -23.65 4.23
CA LYS A 23 2.79 -24.06 2.83
C LYS A 23 4.14 -23.71 2.21
N ILE A 24 4.72 -22.57 2.59
CA ILE A 24 6.06 -22.15 2.13
C ILE A 24 7.11 -23.06 2.70
N ILE A 25 7.11 -23.30 4.02
CA ILE A 25 8.07 -24.15 4.72
C ILE A 25 8.05 -25.58 4.13
N ASN A 26 6.87 -26.14 3.87
CA ASN A 26 6.71 -27.46 3.28
C ASN A 26 7.24 -27.59 1.84
N LYS A 27 7.53 -26.47 1.16
CA LYS A 27 8.13 -26.45 -0.20
C LYS A 27 9.62 -26.18 -0.21
N ILE A 28 10.18 -25.73 0.90
CA ILE A 28 11.60 -25.43 1.05
C ILE A 28 12.34 -26.72 1.40
N GLY A 29 13.48 -26.97 0.76
CA GLY A 29 14.32 -28.13 1.07
C GLY A 29 14.99 -27.99 2.45
N GLU A 30 15.24 -29.10 3.13
CA GLU A 30 15.82 -29.14 4.48
C GLU A 30 17.21 -28.46 4.58
N ASN A 31 17.94 -28.38 3.48
CA ASN A 31 19.28 -27.77 3.40
C ASN A 31 19.28 -26.32 2.88
N SER A 32 18.11 -25.72 2.67
CA SER A 32 18.01 -24.35 2.18
C SER A 32 18.19 -23.33 3.29
N LEU A 33 18.96 -22.27 3.04
CA LEU A 33 19.00 -21.10 3.92
C LEU A 33 17.71 -20.30 3.78
N LEU A 34 16.96 -20.14 4.87
CA LEU A 34 15.76 -19.31 4.90
C LEU A 34 16.07 -17.93 5.49
N ILE A 35 15.89 -16.89 4.67
CA ILE A 35 16.08 -15.49 5.07
C ILE A 35 14.71 -14.82 5.15
N LEU A 36 14.35 -14.31 6.32
CA LEU A 36 13.08 -13.66 6.60
C LEU A 36 13.31 -12.17 6.85
N ALA A 37 12.63 -11.33 6.09
CA ALA A 37 12.62 -9.89 6.32
C ALA A 37 11.19 -9.41 6.59
N GLY A 38 11.03 -8.43 7.50
CA GLY A 38 9.73 -7.88 7.86
C GLY A 38 9.83 -6.93 9.04
N ASP A 39 8.75 -6.23 9.32
CA ASP A 39 8.64 -5.30 10.43
C ASP A 39 7.45 -5.69 11.33
N ILE A 40 7.73 -6.13 12.55
CA ILE A 40 6.72 -6.57 13.52
C ILE A 40 5.82 -5.44 14.03
N TYR A 41 6.19 -4.19 13.78
CA TYR A 41 5.43 -3.01 14.18
C TYR A 41 4.46 -2.53 13.08
N GLN A 42 4.62 -3.03 11.84
CA GLN A 42 3.70 -2.76 10.73
C GLN A 42 2.46 -3.65 10.80
N LEU A 43 1.63 -3.60 9.76
CA LEU A 43 0.44 -4.43 9.64
C LEU A 43 0.76 -5.91 9.82
N GLU A 44 -0.09 -6.56 10.61
CA GLU A 44 -0.10 -8.00 10.76
C GLU A 44 -0.88 -8.67 9.62
N ALA A 45 -0.75 -9.99 9.51
CA ALA A 45 -1.55 -10.77 8.59
C ALA A 45 -3.05 -10.58 8.85
N ILE A 46 -3.86 -10.49 7.79
CA ILE A 46 -5.32 -10.38 7.91
C ILE A 46 -5.91 -11.66 8.50
N GLU A 47 -5.40 -12.81 8.08
CA GLU A 47 -5.75 -14.12 8.65
C GLU A 47 -4.94 -14.39 9.93
N PHE A 48 -5.32 -15.42 10.67
CA PHE A 48 -4.68 -15.74 11.95
C PHE A 48 -3.18 -16.04 11.82
N GLY A 49 -2.36 -15.31 12.58
CA GLY A 49 -0.99 -15.67 12.85
C GLY A 49 0.01 -14.55 12.98
N ASN A 50 0.72 -14.55 14.11
CA ASN A 50 1.87 -13.69 14.42
C ASN A 50 3.16 -14.51 14.47
N TRP A 51 3.30 -15.51 13.58
CA TRP A 51 4.43 -16.42 13.58
C TRP A 51 5.78 -15.70 13.46
N PHE A 52 5.84 -14.62 12.68
CA PHE A 52 7.06 -13.84 12.48
C PHE A 52 7.55 -13.19 13.79
N TYR A 53 6.63 -12.62 14.58
CA TYR A 53 6.93 -12.10 15.92
C TYR A 53 7.45 -13.21 16.83
N TYR A 54 6.79 -14.36 16.88
CA TYR A 54 7.21 -15.48 17.73
C TYR A 54 8.54 -16.09 17.29
N THR A 55 8.80 -16.18 15.98
CA THR A 55 10.08 -16.65 15.45
C THR A 55 11.22 -15.76 15.90
N LYS A 56 11.04 -14.43 15.82
CA LYS A 56 12.04 -13.46 16.32
C LYS A 56 12.35 -13.66 17.79
N GLU A 57 11.38 -13.99 18.63
CA GLU A 57 11.52 -14.03 20.09
C GLU A 57 11.91 -15.42 20.63
N ILE A 58 11.62 -16.51 19.90
CA ILE A 58 11.76 -17.87 20.39
C ILE A 58 12.85 -18.66 19.66
N ILE A 59 12.84 -18.61 18.32
CA ILE A 59 13.60 -19.57 17.50
C ILE A 59 14.99 -19.06 17.18
N LEU A 60 15.17 -17.75 17.02
CA LEU A 60 16.42 -17.22 16.53
C LEU A 60 17.47 -17.09 17.64
N THR A 61 18.60 -17.78 17.45
CA THR A 61 19.80 -17.64 18.29
C THR A 61 20.45 -16.26 18.09
N LYS A 62 21.27 -15.84 19.08
CA LYS A 62 22.10 -14.64 18.94
C LYS A 62 22.98 -14.79 17.70
N GLY A 63 22.90 -13.84 16.76
CA GLY A 63 23.66 -13.83 15.49
C GLY A 63 22.86 -14.25 14.25
N ALA A 64 21.70 -14.91 14.42
CA ALA A 64 20.77 -15.18 13.33
C ALA A 64 19.74 -14.05 13.11
N LYS A 65 19.80 -12.98 13.89
CA LYS A 65 18.87 -11.84 13.89
C LYS A 65 19.62 -10.54 13.73
N VAL A 66 19.24 -9.77 12.73
CA VAL A 66 19.75 -8.43 12.47
C VAL A 66 18.60 -7.45 12.44
N GLU A 67 18.74 -6.32 13.10
CA GLU A 67 17.76 -5.23 13.04
C GLU A 67 18.35 -4.05 12.28
N LEU A 68 17.63 -3.61 11.23
CA LEU A 68 18.01 -2.44 10.45
C LEU A 68 17.50 -1.19 11.19
N SER A 69 18.44 -0.37 11.69
CA SER A 69 18.12 0.81 12.51
C SER A 69 18.09 2.12 11.71
N ASN A 70 18.69 2.16 10.52
CA ASN A 70 18.76 3.36 9.72
C ASN A 70 17.58 3.50 8.78
N THR A 71 16.94 4.67 8.81
CA THR A 71 15.85 5.02 7.89
C THR A 71 16.41 5.72 6.65
N TRP A 72 16.06 5.21 5.48
CA TRP A 72 16.45 5.79 4.17
C TRP A 72 15.28 6.44 3.43
N ARG A 73 14.07 6.38 3.99
CA ARG A 73 12.85 6.89 3.35
C ARG A 73 12.73 8.41 3.38
N THR A 74 13.26 9.03 4.42
CA THR A 74 13.18 10.48 4.63
C THR A 74 14.40 11.01 5.36
N ASP A 75 14.75 12.27 5.07
CA ASP A 75 15.75 13.06 5.81
C ASP A 75 15.08 14.01 6.82
N ASP A 76 13.74 14.03 6.90
CA ASP A 76 13.00 14.87 7.84
C ASP A 76 13.07 14.29 9.25
N GLN A 77 13.85 14.94 10.11
CA GLN A 77 14.07 14.52 11.49
C GLN A 77 12.78 14.44 12.31
N LYS A 78 11.79 15.30 12.04
CA LYS A 78 10.50 15.29 12.75
C LYS A 78 9.69 14.03 12.43
N LEU A 79 9.73 13.58 11.17
CA LEU A 79 9.10 12.32 10.78
C LEU A 79 9.82 11.12 11.40
N ILE A 80 11.15 11.10 11.36
CA ILE A 80 11.96 10.00 11.94
C ILE A 80 11.72 9.90 13.45
N GLU A 81 11.73 11.02 14.16
CA GLU A 81 11.43 11.06 15.60
C GLU A 81 10.03 10.54 15.89
N LEU A 82 9.02 11.00 15.14
CA LEU A 82 7.64 10.53 15.28
C LEU A 82 7.54 9.00 15.09
N TRP A 83 8.16 8.47 14.03
CA TRP A 83 8.12 7.02 13.76
C TRP A 83 8.76 6.22 14.89
N ASN A 84 9.91 6.66 15.40
CA ASN A 84 10.59 6.00 16.52
C ASN A 84 9.77 6.05 17.79
N GLU A 85 9.12 7.16 18.10
CA GLU A 85 8.28 7.28 19.29
C GLU A 85 7.04 6.38 19.22
N VAL A 86 6.37 6.35 18.04
CA VAL A 86 5.24 5.45 17.83
C VAL A 86 5.70 4.00 17.91
N ARG A 87 6.80 3.64 17.26
CA ARG A 87 7.39 2.29 17.28
C ARG A 87 7.68 1.80 18.68
N GLU A 88 8.25 2.65 19.53
CA GLU A 88 8.70 2.31 20.89
C GLU A 88 7.64 2.57 21.96
N HIS A 89 6.40 2.95 21.58
CA HIS A 89 5.31 3.30 22.51
C HIS A 89 5.69 4.36 23.55
N LYS A 90 6.46 5.38 23.16
CA LYS A 90 6.92 6.42 24.09
C LYS A 90 5.78 7.34 24.53
N PRO A 91 5.80 7.82 25.78
CA PRO A 91 4.77 8.75 26.31
C PRO A 91 4.63 10.07 25.54
N LEU A 92 5.70 10.52 24.88
CA LEU A 92 5.75 11.78 24.12
C LEU A 92 4.89 11.78 22.83
N ILE A 93 4.36 10.63 22.40
CA ILE A 93 3.47 10.52 21.24
C ILE A 93 2.30 11.50 21.35
N THR A 94 1.66 11.61 22.53
CA THR A 94 0.50 12.47 22.75
C THR A 94 0.84 13.94 22.52
N GLU A 95 2.00 14.40 22.96
CA GLU A 95 2.46 15.78 22.78
C GLU A 95 2.71 16.09 21.30
N LYS A 96 3.41 15.20 20.58
CA LYS A 96 3.67 15.38 19.14
C LYS A 96 2.41 15.33 18.28
N MET A 97 1.39 14.59 18.72
CA MET A 97 0.11 14.46 18.06
C MET A 97 -0.92 15.51 18.49
N ALA A 98 -0.58 16.43 19.40
CA ALA A 98 -1.51 17.49 19.83
C ALA A 98 -2.12 18.23 18.63
N MET A 99 -3.37 18.67 18.77
CA MET A 99 -4.17 19.28 17.68
C MET A 99 -3.56 20.58 17.13
N ASP A 100 -2.77 21.28 17.92
CA ASP A 100 -1.99 22.46 17.53
C ASP A 100 -0.58 22.11 16.99
N GLY A 101 -0.26 20.83 16.93
CA GLY A 101 1.05 20.32 16.53
C GLY A 101 1.22 20.19 15.00
N PRO A 102 2.41 19.77 14.57
CA PRO A 102 2.75 19.71 13.14
C PRO A 102 1.99 18.63 12.37
N PHE A 103 1.51 17.58 13.04
CA PHE A 103 0.97 16.38 12.38
C PHE A 103 -0.55 16.27 12.44
N SER A 104 -1.21 16.73 13.48
CA SER A 104 -2.66 16.66 13.65
C SER A 104 -3.39 17.82 13.03
N GLU A 105 -4.62 17.59 12.60
CA GLU A 105 -5.55 18.60 12.12
C GLU A 105 -6.99 18.11 12.30
N GLU A 106 -7.91 19.05 12.59
CA GLU A 106 -9.33 18.75 12.71
C GLU A 106 -9.88 18.19 11.38
N LEU A 107 -10.68 17.12 11.48
CA LEU A 107 -11.28 16.49 10.33
C LEU A 107 -12.36 17.39 9.69
N GLY A 108 -12.01 18.04 8.60
CA GLY A 108 -12.87 19.01 7.94
C GLY A 108 -12.41 19.38 6.53
N ALA A 109 -12.77 20.60 6.10
CA ALA A 109 -12.51 21.07 4.74
C ALA A 109 -11.01 21.16 4.38
N ASN A 110 -10.13 21.29 5.37
CA ASN A 110 -8.69 21.35 5.14
C ASN A 110 -8.11 20.08 4.56
N LEU A 111 -8.72 18.92 4.84
CA LEU A 111 -8.37 17.63 4.20
C LEU A 111 -8.34 17.75 2.66
N LEU A 112 -9.26 18.53 2.12
CA LEU A 112 -9.51 18.63 0.69
C LEU A 112 -8.56 19.59 -0.04
N LYS A 113 -7.76 20.37 0.70
CA LYS A 113 -6.80 21.31 0.12
C LYS A 113 -5.65 20.54 -0.57
N LYS A 114 -5.29 20.98 -1.78
CA LYS A 114 -4.09 20.49 -2.46
C LYS A 114 -2.84 20.95 -1.70
N ASP A 115 -1.86 20.08 -1.55
CA ASP A 115 -0.62 20.35 -0.82
C ASP A 115 0.61 20.57 -1.72
N GLY A 116 0.41 20.60 -3.04
CA GLY A 116 1.44 20.92 -4.03
C GLY A 116 2.36 19.76 -4.43
N TYR A 117 2.23 18.60 -3.83
CA TYR A 117 3.00 17.41 -4.22
C TYR A 117 2.26 16.61 -5.31
N LYS A 118 2.98 16.20 -6.38
CA LYS A 118 2.42 15.30 -7.40
C LYS A 118 2.19 13.90 -6.81
N ASP A 119 3.15 13.39 -6.04
CA ASP A 119 3.09 12.10 -5.37
C ASP A 119 2.48 12.27 -3.98
N ASN A 120 1.16 12.39 -3.93
CA ASN A 120 0.39 12.55 -2.70
C ASN A 120 -0.72 11.50 -2.63
N VAL A 121 -1.15 11.16 -1.40
CA VAL A 121 -2.20 10.18 -1.16
C VAL A 121 -3.02 10.51 0.07
N VAL A 122 -4.30 10.17 0.05
CA VAL A 122 -5.14 10.09 1.24
C VAL A 122 -5.26 8.63 1.67
N LEU A 123 -4.86 8.31 2.89
CA LEU A 123 -5.01 6.97 3.47
C LEU A 123 -6.32 6.87 4.24
N CYS A 124 -7.17 5.93 3.82
CA CYS A 124 -8.46 5.66 4.42
C CYS A 124 -8.50 4.26 5.04
N LEU A 125 -9.28 4.09 6.10
CA LEU A 125 -9.48 2.81 6.79
C LEU A 125 -10.71 2.04 6.28
N ASN A 126 -11.68 2.74 5.67
CA ASN A 126 -12.92 2.19 5.15
C ASN A 126 -13.15 2.58 3.70
N TYR A 127 -13.97 1.79 3.00
CA TYR A 127 -14.33 2.05 1.60
C TYR A 127 -15.45 3.07 1.49
N ASP A 128 -16.44 3.00 2.36
CA ASP A 128 -17.68 3.77 2.29
C ASP A 128 -17.76 4.84 3.39
N GLY A 129 -18.78 5.71 3.28
CA GLY A 129 -18.98 6.84 4.19
C GLY A 129 -18.36 8.15 3.68
N LYS A 130 -18.64 9.24 4.37
CA LYS A 130 -18.25 10.61 3.96
C LYS A 130 -16.76 10.74 3.66
N PHE A 131 -15.92 10.12 4.47
CA PHE A 131 -14.45 10.12 4.36
C PHE A 131 -13.90 8.76 3.96
N GLY A 132 -14.74 7.90 3.36
CA GLY A 132 -14.31 6.61 2.84
C GLY A 132 -13.59 6.75 1.50
N LEU A 133 -12.83 5.72 1.14
CA LEU A 133 -11.99 5.66 -0.04
C LEU A 133 -12.72 6.05 -1.34
N ASN A 134 -13.95 5.53 -1.53
CA ASN A 134 -14.73 5.79 -2.74
C ASN A 134 -15.07 7.27 -2.87
N ASN A 135 -15.57 7.88 -1.80
CA ASN A 135 -15.93 9.30 -1.80
C ASN A 135 -14.70 10.21 -1.94
N MET A 136 -13.58 9.85 -1.29
CA MET A 136 -12.34 10.61 -1.43
C MET A 136 -11.79 10.58 -2.85
N ASN A 137 -11.76 9.41 -3.49
CA ASN A 137 -11.36 9.31 -4.89
C ASN A 137 -12.27 10.16 -5.80
N ASN A 138 -13.58 10.05 -5.66
CA ASN A 138 -14.53 10.84 -6.43
C ASN A 138 -14.35 12.35 -6.23
N TYR A 139 -14.18 12.76 -4.97
CA TYR A 139 -13.99 14.18 -4.65
C TYR A 139 -12.74 14.76 -5.30
N PHE A 140 -11.59 14.09 -5.14
CA PHE A 140 -10.33 14.58 -5.70
C PHE A 140 -10.30 14.50 -7.22
N GLN A 141 -10.95 13.50 -7.82
CA GLN A 141 -11.09 13.42 -9.27
C GLN A 141 -11.99 14.55 -9.81
N CYS A 142 -13.09 14.89 -9.11
CA CYS A 142 -13.91 16.05 -9.48
C CYS A 142 -13.11 17.36 -9.41
N ALA A 143 -12.22 17.49 -8.43
CA ALA A 143 -11.34 18.64 -8.26
C ALA A 143 -10.13 18.65 -9.22
N ASN A 144 -9.93 17.59 -10.00
CA ASN A 144 -8.94 17.54 -11.06
C ASN A 144 -9.48 18.23 -12.33
N HIS A 145 -8.83 19.32 -12.72
CA HIS A 145 -9.19 20.13 -13.91
C HIS A 145 -8.14 20.02 -15.03
N GLU A 146 -7.21 19.06 -14.98
CA GLU A 146 -6.14 18.93 -15.98
C GLU A 146 -6.61 18.39 -17.34
N GLY A 147 -7.82 17.84 -17.42
CA GLY A 147 -8.38 17.33 -18.65
C GLY A 147 -9.88 17.09 -18.58
N GLU A 148 -10.47 16.80 -19.73
CA GLU A 148 -11.87 16.43 -19.84
C GLU A 148 -12.11 15.05 -19.23
N ALA A 149 -13.32 14.84 -18.69
CA ALA A 149 -13.73 13.55 -18.16
C ALA A 149 -14.03 12.56 -19.28
N VAL A 150 -13.35 11.43 -19.33
CA VAL A 150 -13.57 10.36 -20.27
C VAL A 150 -14.25 9.19 -19.59
N VAL A 151 -15.48 8.88 -20.01
CA VAL A 151 -16.26 7.75 -19.47
C VAL A 151 -15.91 6.48 -20.24
N TRP A 152 -15.54 5.39 -19.52
CA TRP A 152 -15.32 4.07 -20.06
C TRP A 152 -15.94 3.00 -19.15
N GLY A 153 -16.95 2.32 -19.64
CA GLY A 153 -17.79 1.46 -18.82
C GLY A 153 -18.50 2.28 -17.72
N GLU A 154 -18.35 1.86 -16.49
CA GLU A 154 -18.91 2.53 -15.30
C GLU A 154 -17.96 3.56 -14.67
N TRP A 155 -16.77 3.73 -15.24
CA TRP A 155 -15.70 4.53 -14.66
C TRP A 155 -15.44 5.81 -15.45
N ILE A 156 -14.95 6.81 -14.74
CA ILE A 156 -14.51 8.08 -15.31
C ILE A 156 -13.00 8.19 -15.11
N TYR A 157 -12.31 8.63 -16.14
CA TYR A 157 -10.87 8.87 -16.11
C TYR A 157 -10.56 10.27 -16.61
N LYS A 158 -9.53 10.89 -16.05
CA LYS A 158 -9.03 12.20 -16.46
C LYS A 158 -7.51 12.18 -16.59
N LYS A 159 -6.98 13.05 -17.44
CA LYS A 159 -5.55 13.35 -17.43
C LYS A 159 -5.14 13.84 -16.04
N GLY A 160 -3.96 13.43 -15.59
CA GLY A 160 -3.44 13.76 -14.25
C GLY A 160 -3.95 12.85 -13.13
N ASP A 161 -4.92 11.96 -13.38
CA ASP A 161 -5.38 11.01 -12.36
C ASP A 161 -4.24 10.10 -11.91
N PRO A 162 -3.97 10.01 -10.59
CA PRO A 162 -3.09 8.98 -10.05
C PRO A 162 -3.81 7.64 -10.06
N ILE A 163 -3.06 6.59 -10.36
CA ILE A 163 -3.58 5.22 -10.44
C ILE A 163 -2.68 4.23 -9.70
N LEU A 164 -3.28 3.10 -9.29
CA LEU A 164 -2.58 1.90 -8.84
C LEU A 164 -3.01 0.72 -9.70
N PHE A 165 -2.03 -0.01 -10.23
CA PHE A 165 -2.29 -1.26 -10.92
C PHE A 165 -2.85 -2.31 -9.95
N ASN A 166 -3.81 -3.10 -10.40
CA ASN A 166 -4.52 -4.11 -9.60
C ASN A 166 -4.75 -5.44 -10.31
N ASP A 167 -4.22 -5.59 -11.52
CA ASP A 167 -4.30 -6.81 -12.31
C ASP A 167 -2.94 -7.12 -12.96
N SER A 168 -2.17 -7.98 -12.29
CA SER A 168 -0.88 -8.48 -12.80
C SER A 168 -1.02 -9.70 -13.71
N LYS A 169 -2.23 -10.24 -13.94
CA LYS A 169 -2.40 -11.44 -14.77
C LYS A 169 -2.18 -11.13 -16.24
N ARG A 170 -2.73 -10.00 -16.71
CA ARG A 170 -2.59 -9.57 -18.09
C ARG A 170 -1.20 -9.03 -18.38
N PHE A 171 -0.65 -8.25 -17.45
CA PHE A 171 0.66 -7.59 -17.58
C PHE A 171 1.52 -7.92 -16.36
N PRO A 172 2.19 -9.09 -16.33
CA PRO A 172 2.94 -9.55 -15.14
C PRO A 172 4.01 -8.57 -14.65
N VAL A 173 4.60 -7.80 -15.55
CA VAL A 173 5.60 -6.78 -15.22
C VAL A 173 4.98 -5.58 -14.50
N LEU A 174 3.68 -5.30 -14.69
CA LEU A 174 2.95 -4.26 -13.98
C LEU A 174 2.33 -4.86 -12.71
N TYR A 175 3.15 -5.06 -11.69
CA TYR A 175 2.74 -5.70 -10.44
C TYR A 175 1.66 -4.92 -9.70
N ASN A 176 0.91 -5.62 -8.85
CA ASN A 176 -0.14 -5.01 -8.03
C ASN A 176 0.42 -3.89 -7.14
N ASN A 177 -0.32 -2.80 -7.05
CA ASN A 177 0.05 -1.56 -6.35
C ASN A 177 1.19 -0.76 -7.01
N LEU A 178 1.66 -1.08 -8.22
CA LEU A 178 2.53 -0.19 -8.98
C LEU A 178 1.82 1.15 -9.21
N LYS A 179 2.48 2.25 -8.86
CA LYS A 179 1.95 3.60 -9.04
C LYS A 179 2.07 4.07 -10.48
N GLY A 180 1.11 4.87 -10.92
CA GLY A 180 1.16 5.56 -12.21
C GLY A 180 0.31 6.83 -12.22
N TRP A 181 0.45 7.60 -13.29
CA TRP A 181 -0.33 8.82 -13.55
C TRP A 181 -0.76 8.84 -15.00
N ILE A 182 -2.04 9.07 -15.24
CA ILE A 182 -2.58 9.20 -16.60
C ILE A 182 -2.07 10.49 -17.21
N VAL A 183 -1.39 10.37 -18.36
CA VAL A 183 -0.83 11.50 -19.12
C VAL A 183 -1.75 11.92 -20.24
N GLU A 184 -2.37 10.94 -20.90
CA GLU A 184 -3.26 11.16 -22.04
C GLU A 184 -4.27 10.02 -22.14
N ILE A 185 -5.46 10.32 -22.67
CA ILE A 185 -6.53 9.35 -22.90
C ILE A 185 -7.08 9.59 -24.31
N GLU A 186 -7.06 8.54 -25.13
CA GLU A 186 -7.67 8.51 -26.44
C GLU A 186 -8.81 7.49 -26.46
N LYS A 187 -10.04 7.95 -26.66
CA LYS A 187 -11.22 7.09 -26.70
C LYS A 187 -11.74 6.93 -28.12
N ASN A 188 -11.83 5.69 -28.57
CA ASN A 188 -12.44 5.29 -29.82
C ASN A 188 -13.79 4.59 -29.59
N LYS A 189 -14.45 4.15 -30.67
CA LYS A 189 -15.72 3.40 -30.58
C LYS A 189 -15.54 2.02 -29.98
N THR A 190 -14.41 1.37 -30.23
CA THR A 190 -14.11 -0.03 -29.88
C THR A 190 -13.07 -0.20 -28.81
N ASP A 191 -12.28 0.84 -28.50
CA ASP A 191 -11.18 0.79 -27.54
C ASP A 191 -10.92 2.14 -26.89
N ILE A 192 -10.17 2.10 -25.81
CA ILE A 192 -9.60 3.28 -25.15
C ILE A 192 -8.10 3.04 -24.94
N ARG A 193 -7.30 4.07 -25.18
CA ARG A 193 -5.85 4.04 -24.98
C ARG A 193 -5.49 4.98 -23.84
N PHE A 194 -4.70 4.48 -22.89
CA PHE A 194 -4.16 5.25 -21.77
C PHE A 194 -2.65 5.38 -21.92
N THR A 195 -2.17 6.60 -22.11
CA THR A 195 -0.74 6.90 -21.94
C THR A 195 -0.49 7.19 -20.47
N ILE A 196 0.41 6.43 -19.84
CA ILE A 196 0.63 6.42 -18.39
C ILE A 196 2.12 6.56 -18.08
N ASP A 197 2.47 7.43 -17.13
CA ASP A 197 3.78 7.45 -16.49
C ASP A 197 3.74 6.47 -15.31
N ILE A 198 4.50 5.38 -15.36
CA ILE A 198 4.60 4.39 -14.28
C ILE A 198 5.84 4.65 -13.42
N ASP A 199 5.70 4.47 -12.09
CA ASP A 199 6.79 4.65 -11.10
C ASP A 199 7.74 3.44 -11.08
N MET A 200 8.27 3.12 -12.25
CA MET A 200 9.12 1.98 -12.49
C MET A 200 9.96 2.21 -13.75
N LYS A 201 11.15 1.63 -13.80
CA LYS A 201 11.97 1.61 -15.00
C LYS A 201 11.74 0.32 -15.77
N LEU A 202 11.32 0.46 -17.00
CA LEU A 202 11.21 -0.63 -17.98
C LEU A 202 11.98 -0.25 -19.25
N THR A 203 12.63 -1.22 -19.83
CA THR A 203 13.24 -1.11 -21.15
C THR A 203 12.19 -1.36 -22.24
N GLU A 204 12.44 -0.87 -23.45
CA GLU A 204 11.59 -1.16 -24.62
C GLU A 204 11.44 -2.68 -24.86
N LYS A 205 12.50 -3.46 -24.60
CA LYS A 205 12.48 -4.91 -24.74
C LYS A 205 11.53 -5.56 -23.73
N GLU A 206 11.59 -5.18 -22.45
CA GLU A 206 10.68 -5.70 -21.41
C GLU A 206 9.23 -5.34 -21.68
N CYS A 207 8.97 -4.12 -22.18
CA CYS A 207 7.63 -3.72 -22.59
C CYS A 207 7.11 -4.60 -23.72
N LYS A 208 7.91 -4.83 -24.75
CA LYS A 208 7.55 -5.68 -25.90
C LYS A 208 7.29 -7.14 -25.51
N GLU A 209 8.10 -7.71 -24.61
CA GLU A 209 7.92 -9.07 -24.11
C GLU A 209 6.62 -9.23 -23.29
N ASN A 210 6.06 -8.14 -22.75
CA ASN A 210 4.83 -8.13 -21.97
C ASN A 210 3.63 -7.50 -22.73
N GLU A 211 3.72 -7.34 -24.05
CA GLU A 211 2.64 -6.75 -24.89
C GLU A 211 2.23 -5.32 -24.48
N ILE A 212 3.20 -4.55 -23.96
CA ILE A 212 3.04 -3.15 -23.56
C ILE A 212 3.71 -2.26 -24.60
N GLU A 213 3.04 -1.19 -25.02
CA GLU A 213 3.64 -0.20 -25.92
C GLU A 213 4.54 0.75 -25.11
N PHE A 214 5.86 0.68 -25.37
CA PHE A 214 6.82 1.62 -24.82
C PHE A 214 6.74 2.96 -25.54
N VAL A 215 6.55 4.06 -24.82
CA VAL A 215 6.49 5.41 -25.40
C VAL A 215 7.84 6.12 -25.23
N LYS A 216 8.33 6.24 -23.99
CA LYS A 216 9.64 6.82 -23.67
C LYS A 216 10.07 6.65 -22.22
N ASP A 217 11.36 6.73 -21.97
CA ASP A 217 11.91 6.98 -20.63
C ASP A 217 11.87 8.49 -20.33
N THR A 218 11.29 8.89 -19.19
CA THR A 218 11.21 10.29 -18.76
C THR A 218 12.30 10.67 -17.75
N GLY A 219 13.29 9.79 -17.52
CA GLY A 219 14.32 9.94 -16.48
C GLY A 219 13.85 9.42 -15.12
N LYS A 220 12.71 9.85 -14.61
CA LYS A 220 12.14 9.34 -13.34
C LYS A 220 11.17 8.17 -13.56
N TYR A 221 10.36 8.22 -14.59
CA TYR A 221 9.29 7.27 -14.90
C TYR A 221 9.51 6.62 -16.27
N THR A 222 8.88 5.48 -16.49
CA THR A 222 8.68 4.96 -17.84
C THR A 222 7.29 5.36 -18.32
N ARG A 223 7.21 5.92 -19.52
CA ARG A 223 5.92 6.21 -20.17
C ARG A 223 5.54 5.06 -21.08
N ILE A 224 4.36 4.51 -20.84
CA ILE A 224 3.79 3.39 -21.59
C ILE A 224 2.43 3.76 -22.15
N CYS A 225 1.94 3.01 -23.15
CA CYS A 225 0.56 3.08 -23.60
C CYS A 225 -0.10 1.70 -23.45
N LEU A 226 -1.29 1.69 -22.84
CA LEU A 226 -2.14 0.51 -22.69
C LEU A 226 -3.41 0.68 -23.49
N GLN A 227 -3.75 -0.32 -24.31
CA GLN A 227 -4.99 -0.37 -25.08
C GLN A 227 -5.98 -1.33 -24.41
N ILE A 228 -7.18 -0.84 -24.15
CA ILE A 228 -8.27 -1.59 -23.51
C ILE A 228 -9.44 -1.64 -24.50
N PHE A 229 -9.90 -2.84 -24.80
CA PHE A 229 -10.97 -3.04 -25.76
C PHE A 229 -12.34 -3.02 -25.10
N LYS A 230 -13.34 -2.56 -25.82
CA LYS A 230 -14.73 -2.69 -25.39
C LYS A 230 -15.11 -4.17 -25.44
N TYR A 231 -15.78 -4.65 -24.37
CA TYR A 231 -16.23 -6.03 -24.37
C TYR A 231 -17.18 -6.32 -25.54
N ASN A 232 -16.86 -7.36 -26.32
CA ASN A 232 -17.68 -7.83 -27.43
C ASN A 232 -18.39 -9.11 -27.03
N TYR A 233 -19.71 -9.10 -27.03
CA TYR A 233 -20.55 -10.25 -26.67
C TYR A 233 -20.65 -11.32 -27.79
N ASN A 234 -20.19 -11.00 -29.02
CA ASN A 234 -20.28 -11.87 -30.19
C ASN A 234 -18.95 -12.58 -30.50
N VAL A 235 -18.18 -12.93 -29.48
CA VAL A 235 -16.94 -13.70 -29.65
C VAL A 235 -17.21 -15.21 -29.48
N PRO A 236 -16.47 -16.09 -30.19
CA PRO A 236 -16.53 -17.54 -29.97
C PRO A 236 -16.25 -17.92 -28.52
N GLU A 237 -16.84 -19.05 -28.04
CA GLU A 237 -16.67 -19.49 -26.66
C GLU A 237 -15.21 -19.65 -26.21
N ASN A 238 -14.35 -20.11 -27.11
CA ASN A 238 -12.91 -20.27 -26.84
C ASN A 238 -12.14 -18.95 -26.70
N GLU A 239 -12.72 -17.82 -27.07
CA GLU A 239 -12.10 -16.50 -26.99
C GLU A 239 -12.69 -15.60 -25.88
N ILE A 240 -13.71 -16.07 -25.17
CA ILE A 240 -14.41 -15.28 -24.16
C ILE A 240 -13.47 -14.82 -23.05
N ASP A 241 -12.61 -15.69 -22.53
CA ASP A 241 -11.71 -15.36 -21.43
C ASP A 241 -10.64 -14.37 -21.86
N GLU A 242 -10.10 -14.51 -23.06
CA GLU A 242 -9.15 -13.55 -23.63
C GLU A 242 -9.81 -12.18 -23.85
N MET A 243 -11.03 -12.14 -24.36
CA MET A 243 -11.78 -10.91 -24.55
C MET A 243 -12.10 -10.23 -23.22
N ARG A 244 -12.48 -10.99 -22.21
CA ARG A 244 -12.67 -10.44 -20.84
C ARG A 244 -11.41 -9.80 -20.31
N MET A 245 -10.27 -10.46 -20.42
CA MET A 245 -8.98 -9.91 -19.97
C MET A 245 -8.64 -8.61 -20.72
N LYS A 246 -8.89 -8.53 -22.02
CA LYS A 246 -8.63 -7.34 -22.84
C LYS A 246 -9.60 -6.17 -22.57
N ALA A 247 -10.77 -6.44 -22.01
CA ALA A 247 -11.80 -5.44 -21.71
C ALA A 247 -11.68 -4.83 -20.31
N VAL A 248 -10.92 -5.43 -19.39
CA VAL A 248 -10.73 -4.92 -18.04
C VAL A 248 -9.63 -3.87 -18.03
N VAL A 249 -9.89 -2.72 -17.37
CA VAL A 249 -8.87 -1.72 -17.07
C VAL A 249 -8.02 -2.24 -15.91
N PRO A 250 -6.69 -2.43 -16.06
CA PRO A 250 -5.85 -3.12 -15.08
C PRO A 250 -5.40 -2.23 -13.93
N PHE A 251 -6.09 -1.13 -13.67
CA PHE A 251 -5.77 -0.18 -12.60
C PHE A 251 -7.02 0.50 -12.04
N GLN A 252 -6.87 1.10 -10.87
CA GLN A 252 -7.89 1.89 -10.19
C GLN A 252 -7.36 3.28 -9.88
N LEU A 253 -8.26 4.24 -9.65
CA LEU A 253 -7.92 5.56 -9.14
C LEU A 253 -7.23 5.47 -7.78
N ALA A 254 -6.27 6.34 -7.52
CA ALA A 254 -5.42 6.31 -6.34
C ALA A 254 -5.18 7.67 -5.68
N TYR A 255 -6.14 8.59 -5.76
CA TYR A 255 -6.14 9.79 -4.91
C TYR A 255 -6.27 9.41 -3.43
N ALA A 256 -7.10 8.39 -3.15
CA ALA A 256 -7.21 7.76 -1.86
C ALA A 256 -7.01 6.25 -2.00
N VAL A 257 -6.32 5.65 -1.03
CA VAL A 257 -6.08 4.21 -0.96
C VAL A 257 -6.28 3.69 0.46
N SER A 258 -6.55 2.40 0.61
CA SER A 258 -6.57 1.80 1.95
C SER A 258 -5.16 1.67 2.50
N ILE A 259 -5.02 1.73 3.83
CA ILE A 259 -3.71 1.58 4.48
C ILE A 259 -3.05 0.24 4.10
N HIS A 260 -3.83 -0.83 3.98
CA HIS A 260 -3.34 -2.14 3.54
C HIS A 260 -2.74 -2.12 2.12
N LYS A 261 -3.40 -1.42 1.18
CA LYS A 261 -2.86 -1.27 -0.19
C LYS A 261 -1.65 -0.34 -0.25
N ALA A 262 -1.50 0.56 0.71
CA ALA A 262 -0.34 1.44 0.81
C ALA A 262 0.90 0.76 1.41
N GLN A 263 0.78 -0.46 1.93
CA GLN A 263 1.93 -1.20 2.45
C GLN A 263 2.95 -1.45 1.34
N GLY A 264 4.24 -1.33 1.65
CA GLY A 264 5.32 -1.37 0.65
C GLY A 264 5.46 -0.11 -0.20
N LEU A 265 4.43 0.76 -0.24
CA LEU A 265 4.48 2.04 -0.99
C LEU A 265 4.98 3.18 -0.11
N GLU A 266 5.39 4.26 -0.78
CA GLU A 266 5.79 5.52 -0.15
C GLU A 266 5.36 6.70 -1.01
N TYR A 267 5.09 7.84 -0.37
CA TYR A 267 4.56 9.04 -1.02
C TYR A 267 5.26 10.29 -0.48
N ASP A 268 5.41 11.30 -1.32
CA ASP A 268 5.96 12.59 -0.89
C ASP A 268 5.06 13.25 0.16
N SER A 269 3.74 13.18 0.01
CA SER A 269 2.77 13.67 0.98
C SER A 269 1.70 12.64 1.31
N VAL A 270 1.43 12.46 2.59
CA VAL A 270 0.41 11.56 3.12
C VAL A 270 -0.56 12.30 4.01
N LYS A 271 -1.84 12.13 3.73
CA LYS A 271 -2.96 12.51 4.57
C LYS A 271 -3.62 11.26 5.12
N ILE A 272 -3.71 11.13 6.43
CA ILE A 272 -4.40 9.99 7.07
C ILE A 272 -5.74 10.50 7.59
N VAL A 273 -6.82 9.77 7.31
CA VAL A 273 -8.17 10.15 7.73
C VAL A 273 -8.71 9.13 8.72
N ILE A 274 -8.98 9.57 9.95
CA ILE A 274 -9.48 8.72 11.03
C ILE A 274 -10.77 9.34 11.60
N PRO A 275 -11.95 9.04 11.00
CA PRO A 275 -13.23 9.45 11.57
C PRO A 275 -13.53 8.74 12.89
N ASP A 276 -14.29 9.36 13.76
CA ASP A 276 -14.65 8.83 15.09
C ASP A 276 -15.28 7.43 15.02
N SER A 277 -16.13 7.22 14.00
CA SER A 277 -16.84 5.95 13.79
C SER A 277 -15.94 4.72 13.55
N ILE A 278 -14.67 4.93 13.25
CA ILE A 278 -13.72 3.84 12.93
C ILE A 278 -12.47 3.85 13.82
N SER A 279 -12.42 4.72 14.81
CA SER A 279 -11.26 4.85 15.72
C SER A 279 -10.90 3.53 16.40
N GLU A 280 -11.88 2.67 16.67
CA GLU A 280 -11.67 1.35 17.28
C GLU A 280 -10.88 0.37 16.39
N ARG A 281 -10.86 0.57 15.08
CA ARG A 281 -10.13 -0.26 14.11
C ARG A 281 -8.68 0.17 13.94
N VAL A 282 -8.27 1.28 14.53
CA VAL A 282 -6.90 1.78 14.42
C VAL A 282 -6.06 1.08 15.48
N THR A 283 -5.40 -0.01 15.08
CA THR A 283 -4.38 -0.67 15.89
C THR A 283 -3.05 0.07 15.76
N HIS A 284 -2.11 -0.23 16.65
CA HIS A 284 -0.74 0.29 16.57
C HIS A 284 -0.11 0.01 15.21
N GLY A 285 -0.19 -1.23 14.71
CA GLY A 285 0.38 -1.63 13.42
C GLY A 285 -0.25 -0.90 12.24
N VAL A 286 -1.59 -0.68 12.26
CA VAL A 286 -2.30 0.12 11.25
C VAL A 286 -1.79 1.56 11.24
N PHE A 287 -1.68 2.18 12.41
CA PHE A 287 -1.23 3.57 12.55
C PHE A 287 0.23 3.73 12.15
N TYR A 288 1.11 2.87 12.66
CA TYR A 288 2.54 2.89 12.32
C TYR A 288 2.78 2.68 10.83
N THR A 289 2.09 1.71 10.21
CA THR A 289 2.16 1.51 8.77
C THR A 289 1.75 2.77 8.01
N ALA A 290 0.68 3.44 8.41
CA ALA A 290 0.17 4.62 7.73
C ALA A 290 1.15 5.82 7.81
N ILE A 291 1.66 6.14 9.00
CA ILE A 291 2.56 7.29 9.19
C ILE A 291 3.91 7.10 8.48
N THR A 292 4.38 5.86 8.41
CA THR A 292 5.65 5.53 7.74
C THR A 292 5.56 5.54 6.21
N ARG A 293 4.40 5.83 5.61
CA ARG A 293 4.28 6.01 4.14
C ARG A 293 4.74 7.38 3.66
N ALA A 294 4.86 8.36 4.56
CA ALA A 294 5.22 9.75 4.22
C ALA A 294 6.75 9.92 4.06
N LYS A 295 7.18 10.59 2.98
CA LYS A 295 8.58 10.98 2.79
C LYS A 295 8.88 12.42 3.21
N LYS A 296 7.94 13.35 2.96
CA LYS A 296 8.18 14.80 3.16
C LYS A 296 7.12 15.47 4.00
N LYS A 297 5.85 15.06 3.85
CA LYS A 297 4.73 15.69 4.53
C LYS A 297 3.76 14.66 5.05
N LEU A 298 3.38 14.81 6.31
CA LEU A 298 2.38 14.00 6.98
C LEU A 298 1.34 14.92 7.63
N LYS A 299 0.05 14.59 7.44
CA LYS A 299 -1.07 15.16 8.19
C LYS A 299 -2.08 14.08 8.55
N ILE A 300 -2.56 14.11 9.77
CA ILE A 300 -3.55 13.19 10.32
C ILE A 300 -4.79 14.00 10.67
N TYR A 301 -5.91 13.62 10.07
CA TYR A 301 -7.20 14.29 10.20
C TYR A 301 -8.10 13.46 11.10
N TRP A 302 -8.39 13.97 12.29
CA TRP A 302 -9.20 13.35 13.34
C TRP A 302 -9.82 14.39 14.27
N SER A 303 -10.66 13.99 15.23
CA SER A 303 -11.03 14.85 16.34
C SER A 303 -10.04 14.69 17.51
N ALA A 304 -10.06 15.62 18.46
CA ALA A 304 -9.23 15.53 19.67
C ALA A 304 -9.55 14.26 20.49
N GLU A 305 -10.83 13.90 20.55
CA GLU A 305 -11.34 12.70 21.22
C GLU A 305 -10.82 11.43 20.54
N THR A 306 -10.90 11.39 19.20
CA THR A 306 -10.39 10.26 18.41
C THR A 306 -8.90 10.12 18.57
N MET A 307 -8.14 11.21 18.51
CA MET A 307 -6.69 11.21 18.74
C MET A 307 -6.35 10.59 20.09
N THR A 308 -6.97 11.06 21.17
CA THR A 308 -6.75 10.57 22.51
C THR A 308 -7.07 9.09 22.63
N SER A 309 -8.25 8.68 22.14
CA SER A 309 -8.71 7.29 22.15
C SER A 309 -7.75 6.34 21.41
N VAL A 310 -7.24 6.74 20.25
CA VAL A 310 -6.33 5.94 19.44
C VAL A 310 -4.96 5.80 20.12
N ILE A 311 -4.40 6.90 20.64
CA ILE A 311 -3.07 6.88 21.28
C ILE A 311 -3.08 6.10 22.60
N GLU A 312 -4.13 6.25 23.41
CA GLU A 312 -4.27 5.49 24.66
C GLU A 312 -4.34 3.98 24.45
N LYS A 313 -4.87 3.51 23.32
CA LYS A 313 -4.89 2.09 23.00
C LYS A 313 -3.50 1.52 22.76
N PHE A 314 -2.59 2.27 22.16
CA PHE A 314 -1.24 1.80 21.90
C PHE A 314 -0.49 1.43 23.17
N SER A 315 -0.73 2.15 24.29
CA SER A 315 -0.14 1.84 25.58
C SER A 315 -0.72 0.58 26.24
N LYS A 316 -1.89 0.12 25.82
CA LYS A 316 -2.60 -1.06 26.35
C LYS A 316 -2.42 -2.32 25.49
N GLU A 317 -2.00 -2.17 24.23
CA GLU A 317 -1.68 -3.30 23.37
C GLU A 317 -0.33 -3.91 23.76
N GLU A 318 -0.35 -4.85 24.71
CA GLU A 318 0.78 -5.74 24.94
C GLU A 318 0.93 -6.67 23.74
N LEU A 319 1.88 -6.37 22.85
CA LEU A 319 2.23 -7.20 21.69
C LEU A 319 2.42 -8.67 22.13
N GLY A 320 1.36 -9.48 22.02
CA GLY A 320 1.42 -10.93 22.07
C GLY A 320 2.13 -11.61 23.26
N THR A 321 2.53 -10.87 24.31
CA THR A 321 3.32 -11.38 25.44
C THR A 321 2.67 -12.58 26.10
N ARG A 322 1.35 -12.57 26.30
CA ARG A 322 0.60 -13.68 26.92
C ARG A 322 0.66 -14.97 26.09
N SER A 323 0.58 -14.86 24.75
CA SER A 323 0.72 -16.00 23.86
C SER A 323 2.15 -16.49 23.75
N LEU A 324 3.13 -15.59 23.83
CA LEU A 324 4.56 -15.91 23.87
C LEU A 324 4.91 -16.81 25.05
N ASP A 325 4.41 -16.48 26.26
CA ASP A 325 4.64 -17.28 27.47
C ASP A 325 4.02 -18.68 27.37
N ILE A 326 2.85 -18.80 26.75
CA ILE A 326 2.21 -20.10 26.53
C ILE A 326 3.04 -20.95 25.55
N ILE A 327 3.54 -20.33 24.46
CA ILE A 327 4.36 -21.04 23.47
C ILE A 327 5.69 -21.48 24.09
N LYS A 328 6.38 -20.59 24.82
CA LYS A 328 7.63 -20.93 25.53
C LYS A 328 7.44 -22.11 26.49
N LYS A 329 6.32 -22.17 27.23
CA LYS A 329 5.98 -23.29 28.11
C LYS A 329 5.70 -24.61 27.38
N LYS A 330 5.31 -24.58 26.12
CA LYS A 330 5.06 -25.79 25.31
C LYS A 330 6.31 -26.30 24.60
N LEU A 331 7.29 -25.44 24.38
CA LEU A 331 8.56 -25.79 23.72
C LEU A 331 9.64 -26.31 24.72
N ASN A 332 9.47 -26.02 25.99
CA ASN A 332 10.25 -26.59 27.11
C ASN A 332 9.54 -27.81 27.72
#